data_21a09366bc4c162d08bfbd148bacf7e9
#
_entry.id   21a09366bc4c162d08bfbd148bacf7e9
#
_cell.length_a   1.000
_cell.length_b   1.000
_cell.length_c   1.000
_cell.angle_alpha   90.00
_cell.angle_beta   90.00
_cell.angle_gamma   90.00
#
_symmetry.space_group_name_H-M   'P 1'
#
loop_
_entity.id
_entity.type
_entity.pdbx_description
1 polymer ?
#
loop_
_entity_poly.entity_id
_entity_poly.type
_entity_poly.pdbx_seq_one_letter_code
_entity_poly.pdbx_strand_id
1 'polypeptide(L)'
;MDISRQLKIASTTGKLLFGQRQAIDACAKGDAKCIVLAANCPQEYIDNLAAKHPEVTIHRTLIVNRDLGVASGKPFSVSAITVIDAGESDLLTLNSNLE
;
A
#
# COMPACT_ATOMS: atom_id res chain seq x y z
N MET A 1 11.31 -2.87 -10.14
CA MET A 1 10.48 -3.87 -9.43
C MET A 1 9.11 -3.96 -10.09
N ASP A 2 8.63 -5.16 -10.28
CA ASP A 2 7.25 -5.40 -10.73
C ASP A 2 6.34 -5.43 -9.51
N ILE A 3 5.71 -4.31 -9.20
CA ILE A 3 4.87 -4.15 -8.01
C ILE A 3 3.67 -5.10 -8.05
N SER A 4 3.04 -5.29 -9.21
CA SER A 4 1.91 -6.21 -9.33
C SER A 4 2.28 -7.62 -8.93
N ARG A 5 3.45 -8.09 -9.36
CA ARG A 5 3.96 -9.41 -9.00
C ARG A 5 4.25 -9.49 -7.50
N GLN A 6 4.88 -8.46 -6.94
CA GLN A 6 5.22 -8.43 -5.52
C GLN A 6 3.97 -8.41 -4.64
N LEU A 7 2.93 -7.70 -5.06
CA LEU A 7 1.65 -7.71 -4.34
C LEU A 7 1.01 -9.10 -4.35
N LYS A 8 1.09 -9.80 -5.47
CA LYS A 8 0.57 -11.15 -5.56
C LYS A 8 1.32 -12.10 -4.62
N ILE A 9 2.65 -12.00 -4.57
CA ILE A 9 3.47 -12.80 -3.66
C ILE A 9 3.11 -12.48 -2.20
N ALA A 10 3.02 -11.20 -1.84
CA ALA A 10 2.70 -10.78 -0.49
C ALA A 10 1.30 -11.20 -0.07
N SER A 11 0.33 -11.21 -0.99
CA SER A 11 -1.04 -11.61 -0.66
C SER A 11 -1.17 -13.08 -0.32
N THR A 12 -0.24 -13.92 -0.81
CA THR A 12 -0.26 -15.36 -0.54
C THR A 12 0.71 -15.79 0.55
N THR A 13 1.83 -15.07 0.74
CA THR A 13 2.88 -15.46 1.70
C THR A 13 2.97 -14.53 2.91
N GLY A 14 2.35 -13.36 2.86
CA GLY A 14 2.38 -12.38 3.93
C GLY A 14 0.99 -11.97 4.35
N LYS A 15 0.86 -10.71 4.80
CA LYS A 15 -0.41 -10.15 5.22
C LYS A 15 -0.56 -8.72 4.71
N LEU A 16 -1.61 -8.48 3.93
CA LEU A 16 -1.96 -7.17 3.40
C LEU A 16 -3.35 -6.77 3.89
N LEU A 17 -3.54 -5.47 4.09
CA LEU A 17 -4.86 -4.89 4.34
C LEU A 17 -5.21 -3.97 3.17
N PHE A 18 -6.48 -3.91 2.81
CA PHE A 18 -6.96 -3.19 1.63
C PHE A 18 -7.93 -2.10 2.02
N GLY A 19 -7.69 -0.89 1.51
CA GLY A 19 -8.58 0.23 1.73
C GLY A 19 -7.92 1.37 2.51
N GLN A 20 -8.44 2.58 2.32
CA GLN A 20 -7.91 3.80 2.92
C GLN A 20 -8.02 3.80 4.44
N ARG A 21 -9.14 3.34 4.96
CA ARG A 21 -9.38 3.33 6.41
C ARG A 21 -8.50 2.29 7.10
N GLN A 22 -8.32 1.14 6.48
CA GLN A 22 -7.45 0.09 7.01
C GLN A 22 -6.02 0.59 7.16
N ALA A 23 -5.55 1.38 6.18
CA ALA A 23 -4.21 1.96 6.23
C ALA A 23 -4.06 2.92 7.41
N ILE A 24 -5.05 3.79 7.64
CA ILE A 24 -5.03 4.73 8.76
C ILE A 24 -4.98 3.97 10.09
N ASP A 25 -5.84 2.99 10.25
CA ASP A 25 -5.93 2.22 11.50
C ASP A 25 -4.64 1.45 11.77
N ALA A 26 -4.05 0.82 10.75
CA ALA A 26 -2.80 0.07 10.90
C ALA A 26 -1.63 0.98 11.25
N CYS A 27 -1.56 2.17 10.65
CA CYS A 27 -0.53 3.15 10.99
C CYS A 27 -0.68 3.63 12.43
N ALA A 28 -1.90 3.89 12.87
CA ALA A 28 -2.17 4.34 14.24
C ALA A 28 -1.78 3.29 15.28
N LYS A 29 -1.92 2.01 14.94
CA LYS A 29 -1.53 0.90 15.82
C LYS A 29 -0.02 0.58 15.76
N GLY A 30 0.70 1.16 14.82
CA GLY A 30 2.11 0.85 14.60
C GLY A 30 2.36 -0.47 13.89
N ASP A 31 1.33 -1.05 13.26
CA ASP A 31 1.43 -2.34 12.56
C ASP A 31 1.86 -2.21 11.10
N ALA A 32 1.69 -1.03 10.51
CA ALA A 32 1.98 -0.83 9.09
C ALA A 32 3.49 -0.77 8.85
N LYS A 33 3.98 -1.66 7.98
CA LYS A 33 5.37 -1.66 7.54
C LYS A 33 5.58 -0.72 6.36
N CYS A 34 4.60 -0.68 5.46
CA CYS A 34 4.66 0.08 4.22
C CYS A 34 3.25 0.29 3.70
N ILE A 35 3.00 1.42 3.06
CA ILE A 35 1.74 1.70 2.39
C ILE A 35 2.02 1.80 0.89
N VAL A 36 1.23 1.09 0.08
CA VAL A 36 1.31 1.13 -1.38
C VAL A 36 0.04 1.81 -1.89
N LEU A 37 0.20 2.91 -2.62
CA LEU A 37 -0.91 3.73 -3.08
C LEU A 37 -1.12 3.60 -4.58
N ALA A 38 -2.39 3.70 -5.01
CA ALA A 38 -2.73 3.79 -6.42
C ALA A 38 -2.30 5.15 -6.99
N ALA A 39 -2.07 5.19 -8.31
CA ALA A 39 -1.70 6.41 -9.01
C ALA A 39 -2.76 7.51 -8.85
N ASN A 40 -4.03 7.12 -8.79
CA ASN A 40 -5.16 8.04 -8.67
C ASN A 40 -5.74 8.12 -7.24
N CYS A 41 -4.94 7.74 -6.25
CA CYS A 41 -5.34 7.94 -4.85
C CYS A 41 -5.48 9.44 -4.57
N PRO A 42 -6.54 9.88 -3.86
CA PRO A 42 -6.74 11.30 -3.59
C PRO A 42 -5.56 11.96 -2.88
N GLN A 43 -5.10 13.09 -3.39
CA GLN A 43 -3.93 13.78 -2.86
C GLN A 43 -4.12 14.22 -1.42
N GLU A 44 -5.33 14.65 -1.06
CA GLU A 44 -5.64 15.06 0.31
C GLU A 44 -5.45 13.92 1.30
N TYR A 45 -5.87 12.72 0.92
CA TYR A 45 -5.67 11.52 1.72
C TYR A 45 -4.17 11.23 1.93
N ILE A 46 -3.40 11.30 0.85
CA ILE A 46 -1.96 11.06 0.90
C ILE A 46 -1.27 12.07 1.80
N ASP A 47 -1.61 13.35 1.67
CA ASP A 47 -1.01 14.42 2.46
C ASP A 47 -1.30 14.24 3.95
N ASN A 48 -2.54 13.90 4.29
CA ASN A 48 -2.94 13.67 5.68
C ASN A 48 -2.22 12.45 6.27
N LEU A 49 -2.12 11.37 5.52
CA LEU A 49 -1.47 10.16 5.98
C LEU A 49 0.03 10.41 6.22
N ALA A 50 0.70 11.07 5.28
CA ALA A 50 2.11 11.38 5.39
C ALA A 50 2.41 12.33 6.56
N ALA A 51 1.54 13.31 6.78
CA ALA A 51 1.70 14.27 7.88
C ALA A 51 1.58 13.62 9.25
N LYS A 52 0.66 12.66 9.39
CA LYS A 52 0.41 11.96 10.66
C LYS A 52 1.38 10.83 10.93
N HIS A 53 1.92 10.21 9.89
CA HIS A 53 2.76 9.01 10.01
C HIS A 53 4.03 9.14 9.17
N PRO A 54 4.91 10.14 9.50
CA PRO A 54 6.13 10.37 8.72
C PRO A 54 7.14 9.23 8.79
N GLU A 55 6.98 8.35 9.79
CA GLU A 55 7.87 7.20 9.98
C GLU A 55 7.51 6.01 9.08
N VAL A 56 6.34 6.02 8.45
CA VAL A 56 5.89 4.91 7.60
C VAL A 56 6.30 5.18 6.16
N THR A 57 6.84 4.16 5.49
CA THR A 57 7.13 4.25 4.06
C THR A 57 5.84 4.27 3.28
N ILE A 58 5.64 5.31 2.46
CA ILE A 58 4.46 5.46 1.62
C ILE A 58 4.92 5.57 0.17
N HIS A 59 4.60 4.55 -0.61
CA HIS A 59 5.00 4.46 -2.00
C HIS A 59 3.79 4.59 -2.92
N ARG A 60 3.80 5.61 -3.78
CA ARG A 60 2.77 5.82 -4.78
C ARG A 60 3.18 5.13 -6.07
N THR A 61 2.33 4.22 -6.56
CA THR A 61 2.57 3.49 -7.80
C THR A 61 2.10 4.29 -9.01
N LEU A 62 2.40 3.77 -10.19
CA LEU A 62 1.83 4.27 -11.45
C LEU A 62 0.59 3.46 -11.85
N ILE A 63 0.12 2.57 -10.97
CA ILE A 63 -1.01 1.67 -11.21
C ILE A 63 -2.27 2.34 -10.67
N VAL A 64 -3.31 2.46 -11.52
CA VAL A 64 -4.58 3.02 -11.08
C VAL A 64 -5.31 2.05 -10.13
N ASN A 65 -6.24 2.57 -9.33
CA ASN A 65 -6.89 1.82 -8.26
C ASN A 65 -7.58 0.53 -8.75
N ARG A 66 -8.20 0.54 -9.92
CA ARG A 66 -8.85 -0.65 -10.47
C ARG A 66 -7.84 -1.76 -10.74
N ASP A 67 -6.71 -1.41 -11.35
CA ASP A 67 -5.66 -2.37 -11.68
C ASP A 67 -4.89 -2.81 -10.44
N LEU A 68 -4.77 -1.94 -9.45
CA LEU A 68 -4.15 -2.27 -8.19
C LEU A 68 -4.97 -3.33 -7.45
N GLY A 69 -6.30 -3.22 -7.48
CA GLY A 69 -7.19 -4.24 -6.95
C GLY A 69 -7.00 -5.59 -7.65
N VAL A 70 -6.99 -5.58 -8.99
CA VAL A 70 -6.77 -6.80 -9.79
C VAL A 70 -5.43 -7.44 -9.46
N ALA A 71 -4.36 -6.65 -9.37
CA ALA A 71 -3.03 -7.15 -9.05
C ALA A 71 -2.99 -7.85 -7.68
N SER A 72 -3.85 -7.42 -6.76
CA SER A 72 -3.94 -7.99 -5.42
C SER A 72 -4.96 -9.13 -5.32
N GLY A 73 -5.57 -9.52 -6.43
CA GLY A 73 -6.57 -10.60 -6.47
C GLY A 73 -7.93 -10.20 -5.93
N LYS A 74 -8.26 -8.90 -5.95
CA LYS A 74 -9.53 -8.41 -5.41
C LYS A 74 -10.52 -8.08 -6.54
N PRO A 75 -11.83 -8.28 -6.31
CA PRO A 75 -12.86 -7.96 -7.31
C PRO A 75 -13.32 -6.51 -7.25
N PHE A 76 -12.55 -5.62 -6.61
CA PHE A 76 -12.90 -4.21 -6.44
C PHE A 76 -11.67 -3.32 -6.56
N SER A 77 -11.89 -2.02 -6.77
CA SER A 77 -10.81 -1.03 -6.82
C SER A 77 -10.20 -0.81 -5.42
N VAL A 78 -8.88 -0.63 -5.40
CA VAL A 78 -8.13 -0.42 -4.15
C VAL A 78 -7.22 0.79 -4.32
N SER A 79 -7.40 1.82 -3.48
CA SER A 79 -6.57 3.03 -3.52
C SER A 79 -5.37 2.96 -2.60
N ALA A 80 -5.44 2.16 -1.54
CA ALA A 80 -4.36 2.01 -0.57
C ALA A 80 -4.26 0.56 -0.11
N ILE A 81 -3.04 0.05 -0.07
CA ILE A 81 -2.73 -1.28 0.46
C ILE A 81 -1.73 -1.12 1.59
N THR A 82 -2.02 -1.71 2.74
CA THR A 82 -1.11 -1.69 3.88
C THR A 82 -0.38 -3.02 3.96
N VAL A 83 0.94 -2.97 3.98
CA VAL A 83 1.77 -4.16 4.16
C VAL A 83 2.01 -4.35 5.65
N ILE A 84 1.39 -5.38 6.22
CA ILE A 84 1.60 -5.76 7.62
C ILE A 84 2.76 -6.75 7.69
N ASP A 85 2.80 -7.70 6.77
CA ASP A 85 3.87 -8.68 6.62
C ASP A 85 4.10 -8.87 5.13
N ALA A 86 5.33 -8.58 4.68
CA ALA A 86 5.68 -8.68 3.27
C ALA A 86 5.82 -10.12 2.78
N GLY A 87 5.92 -11.09 3.71
CA GLY A 87 6.13 -12.48 3.33
C GLY A 87 7.39 -12.63 2.51
N GLU A 88 7.29 -13.33 1.39
CA GLU A 88 8.42 -13.56 0.48
C GLU A 88 8.58 -12.45 -0.57
N SER A 89 7.77 -11.38 -0.50
CA SER A 89 7.86 -10.27 -1.44
C SER A 89 8.97 -9.29 -1.06
N ASP A 90 9.34 -8.46 -2.04
CA ASP A 90 10.36 -7.42 -1.86
C ASP A 90 9.74 -6.04 -1.58
N LEU A 91 8.47 -5.99 -1.14
CA LEU A 91 7.76 -4.72 -0.96
C LEU A 91 8.42 -3.80 0.08
N LEU A 92 9.11 -4.37 1.08
CA LEU A 92 9.78 -3.55 2.09
C LEU A 92 11.04 -2.85 1.59
N THR A 93 11.47 -3.14 0.35
CA THR A 93 12.58 -2.43 -0.28
C THR A 93 12.12 -1.13 -0.96
N LEU A 94 10.80 -0.90 -1.05
CA LEU A 94 10.27 0.33 -1.62
C LEU A 94 10.60 1.52 -0.71
N ASN A 95 10.80 2.67 -1.35
CA ASN A 95 11.05 3.93 -0.66
C ASN A 95 9.86 4.86 -0.81
N SER A 96 9.70 5.78 0.13
CA SER A 96 8.71 6.85 0.00
C SER A 96 9.04 7.71 -1.22
N ASN A 97 8.01 8.07 -1.99
CA ASN A 97 8.17 8.83 -3.23
C ASN A 97 7.09 9.90 -3.41
N LEU A 98 6.72 10.56 -2.31
CA LEU A 98 5.61 11.52 -2.30
C LEU A 98 6.00 12.95 -2.71
N GLU A 99 7.17 13.14 -3.25
CA GLU A 99 7.63 14.46 -3.70
C GLU A 99 7.08 14.85 -5.05
#